data_3a3891cae8b39d422c9353d336c93f42
#
_entry.id   3a3891cae8b39d422c9353d336c93f42
#
_cell.length_a   1.000
_cell.length_b   1.000
_cell.length_c   1.000
_cell.angle_alpha   90.00
_cell.angle_beta   90.00
_cell.angle_gamma   90.00
#
_symmetry.space_group_name_H-M   'P 1'
#
loop_
_entity.id
_entity.type
_entity.pdbx_description
1 polymer ?
#
loop_
_entity_poly.entity_id
_entity_poly.type
_entity_poly.pdbx_seq_one_letter_code
_entity_poly.pdbx_strand_id
1 'polypeptide(L)' 'MRDVRGRRLKISDRVRIEEDIPTVDGMLYKNSIVKVDNLEESKLRVQDRSGKLWWVEYSQVSASFL' A
#
# COMPACT_ATOMS: atom_id res chain seq x y z
N MET A 1 -2.07 -9.70 -9.04
CA MET A 1 -2.39 -8.69 -8.03
C MET A 1 -2.13 -7.32 -8.56
N ARG A 2 -3.14 -6.48 -8.53
CA ARG A 2 -3.12 -5.20 -9.22
C ARG A 2 -3.58 -4.09 -8.30
N ASP A 3 -3.03 -2.87 -8.52
CA ASP A 3 -3.44 -1.69 -7.80
C ASP A 3 -4.80 -1.18 -8.31
N VAL A 4 -5.27 -0.03 -7.76
CA VAL A 4 -6.55 0.56 -8.14
C VAL A 4 -6.62 0.92 -9.64
N ARG A 5 -5.47 1.13 -10.28
CA ARG A 5 -5.39 1.48 -11.72
C ARG A 5 -5.16 0.28 -12.61
N GLY A 6 -5.18 -0.93 -12.06
CA GLY A 6 -4.97 -2.16 -12.81
C GLY A 6 -3.51 -2.50 -13.11
N ARG A 7 -2.56 -1.79 -12.50
CA ARG A 7 -1.14 -2.09 -12.67
C ARG A 7 -0.72 -3.25 -11.80
N ARG A 8 0.12 -4.11 -12.32
CA ARG A 8 0.61 -5.27 -11.58
C ARG A 8 1.62 -4.84 -10.50
N LEU A 9 1.43 -5.35 -9.29
CA LEU A 9 2.30 -5.06 -8.15
C LEU A 9 3.20 -6.24 -7.83
N LYS A 10 4.41 -5.93 -7.33
CA LYS A 10 5.40 -6.91 -6.87
C LYS A 10 5.93 -6.54 -5.50
N ILE A 11 6.49 -7.50 -4.81
CA ILE A 11 7.23 -7.25 -3.55
C ILE A 11 8.31 -6.22 -3.82
N SER A 12 8.47 -5.28 -2.91
CA SER A 12 9.40 -4.16 -2.95
C SER A 12 9.01 -3.01 -3.88
N ASP A 13 7.88 -3.11 -4.58
CA ASP A 13 7.36 -1.97 -5.34
C ASP A 13 6.95 -0.86 -4.38
N ARG A 14 7.08 0.37 -4.84
CA ARG A 14 6.56 1.52 -4.11
C ARG A 14 5.16 1.82 -4.58
N VAL A 15 4.26 2.10 -3.64
CA VAL A 15 2.88 2.45 -3.94
C VAL A 15 2.50 3.71 -3.18
N ARG A 16 1.55 4.45 -3.75
CA ARG A 16 0.98 5.63 -3.11
C ARG A 16 -0.37 5.26 -2.52
N ILE A 17 -0.61 5.72 -1.30
CA ILE A 17 -1.89 5.54 -0.65
C ILE A 17 -2.88 6.54 -1.25
N GLU A 18 -4.00 6.05 -1.76
CA GLU A 18 -4.97 6.87 -2.51
C GLU A 18 -6.03 7.52 -1.61
N GLU A 19 -6.17 7.07 -0.38
CA GLU A 19 -7.14 7.61 0.57
C GLU A 19 -6.64 7.41 2.00
N ASP A 20 -7.17 8.18 2.95
CA ASP A 20 -6.83 8.00 4.36
C ASP A 20 -7.38 6.66 4.85
N ILE A 21 -6.53 5.85 5.47
CA ILE A 21 -6.90 4.51 5.93
C ILE A 21 -6.78 4.46 7.45
N PRO A 22 -7.90 4.50 8.18
CA PRO A 22 -7.87 4.35 9.64
C PRO A 22 -7.65 2.89 10.04
N THR A 23 -6.79 2.67 11.02
CA THR A 23 -6.54 1.33 11.57
C THR A 23 -6.51 1.42 13.10
N VAL A 24 -6.49 0.25 13.75
CA VAL A 24 -6.38 0.20 15.22
C VAL A 24 -5.06 0.77 15.72
N ASP A 25 -4.02 0.77 14.88
CA ASP A 25 -2.68 1.26 15.22
C ASP A 25 -2.44 2.70 14.81
N GLY A 26 -3.44 3.37 14.26
CA GLY A 26 -3.31 4.73 13.78
C GLY A 26 -3.88 4.90 12.37
N MET A 27 -3.48 5.96 11.70
CA MET A 27 -3.98 6.26 10.36
C MET A 27 -2.84 6.31 9.34
N LEU A 28 -3.06 5.66 8.21
CA LEU A 28 -2.17 5.75 7.06
C LEU A 28 -2.75 6.79 6.12
N TYR A 29 -2.04 7.89 5.92
CA TYR A 29 -2.57 9.06 5.24
C TYR A 29 -2.47 8.97 3.72
N LYS A 30 -3.44 9.58 3.05
CA LYS A 30 -3.44 9.76 1.60
C LYS A 30 -2.13 10.39 1.13
N ASN A 31 -1.65 9.96 -0.02
CA ASN A 31 -0.40 10.40 -0.66
C ASN A 31 0.88 9.91 0.02
N SER A 32 0.77 9.10 1.06
CA SER A 32 1.95 8.43 1.62
C SER A 32 2.53 7.46 0.62
N ILE A 33 3.85 7.41 0.50
CA ILE A 33 4.55 6.45 -0.33
C ILE A 33 5.07 5.35 0.58
N VAL A 34 4.66 4.13 0.30
CA VAL A 34 5.02 2.96 1.10
C VAL A 34 5.53 1.84 0.18
N LYS A 35 6.23 0.89 0.77
CA LYS A 35 6.84 -0.20 0.03
C LYS A 35 6.03 -1.48 0.25
N VAL A 36 5.78 -2.21 -0.82
CA VAL A 36 5.07 -3.49 -0.72
C VAL A 36 5.96 -4.51 -0.03
N ASP A 37 5.47 -5.07 1.08
CA ASP A 37 6.16 -6.08 1.87
C ASP A 37 5.63 -7.48 1.57
N ASN A 38 4.33 -7.61 1.36
CA ASN A 38 3.73 -8.90 1.02
C ASN A 38 2.46 -8.69 0.22
N LEU A 39 2.13 -9.66 -0.63
CA LEU A 39 0.94 -9.64 -1.48
C LEU A 39 0.09 -10.86 -1.16
N GLU A 40 -1.19 -10.63 -0.84
CA GLU A 40 -2.17 -11.67 -0.65
C GLU A 40 -3.31 -11.51 -1.65
N GLU A 41 -4.23 -12.45 -1.70
CA GLU A 41 -5.28 -12.47 -2.72
C GLU A 41 -6.17 -11.23 -2.66
N SER A 42 -6.59 -10.82 -1.46
CA SER A 42 -7.55 -9.72 -1.31
C SER A 42 -6.95 -8.46 -0.69
N LYS A 43 -5.72 -8.53 -0.19
CA LYS A 43 -5.08 -7.41 0.49
C LYS A 43 -3.57 -7.51 0.35
N LEU A 44 -2.88 -6.44 0.72
CA LEU A 44 -1.42 -6.43 0.71
C LEU A 44 -0.90 -5.78 1.99
N ARG A 45 0.32 -6.15 2.35
CA ARG A 45 1.02 -5.54 3.47
C ARG A 45 2.07 -4.59 2.93
N VAL A 46 2.09 -3.38 3.48
CA VAL A 46 3.04 -2.35 3.09
C VAL A 46 3.83 -1.88 4.31
N GLN A 47 5.02 -1.37 4.07
CA GLN A 47 5.89 -0.85 5.11
C GLN A 47 6.12 0.64 4.88
N ASP A 48 5.91 1.45 5.93
CA ASP A 48 6.14 2.88 5.85
C ASP A 48 7.62 3.22 6.16
N ARG A 49 7.94 4.51 6.17
CA ARG A 49 9.31 4.98 6.42
C ARG A 49 9.85 4.58 7.78
N SER A 50 8.98 4.46 8.77
CA SER A 50 9.40 4.11 10.13
C SER A 50 9.59 2.62 10.31
N GLY A 51 9.29 1.82 9.29
CA GLY A 51 9.37 0.38 9.36
C GLY A 51 8.08 -0.29 9.83
N LYS A 52 7.03 0.49 10.07
CA LYS A 52 5.75 -0.04 10.51
C LYS A 52 5.02 -0.71 9.35
N LEU A 53 4.41 -1.86 9.62
CA LEU A 53 3.67 -2.63 8.63
C LEU A 53 2.18 -2.31 8.71
N TRP A 54 1.55 -2.19 7.54
CA TRP A 54 0.14 -1.88 7.42
C TRP A 54 -0.53 -2.84 6.45
N TRP A 55 -1.74 -3.31 6.77
CA TRP A 55 -2.57 -4.06 5.85
C TRP A 55 -3.51 -3.12 5.13
N VAL A 56 -3.51 -3.17 3.79
CA VAL A 56 -4.35 -2.29 2.97
C VAL A 56 -4.96 -3.11 1.82
N GLU A 57 -6.00 -2.58 1.21
CA GLU A 57 -6.64 -3.22 0.06
C GLU A 57 -6.04 -2.71 -1.24
N TYR A 58 -6.12 -3.52 -2.29
CA TYR A 58 -5.59 -3.13 -3.61
C TYR A 58 -6.25 -1.88 -4.16
N SER A 59 -7.54 -1.66 -3.85
CA SER A 59 -8.27 -0.47 -4.28
C SER A 59 -7.80 0.82 -3.61
N GLN A 60 -6.99 0.72 -2.56
CA GLN A 60 -6.53 1.88 -1.78
C GLN A 60 -5.13 2.34 -2.16
N VAL A 61 -4.48 1.68 -3.11
CA VAL A 61 -3.11 1.99 -3.49
C VAL A 61 -2.97 2.13 -5.00
N SER A 62 -1.96 2.88 -5.43
CA SER A 62 -1.56 2.93 -6.84
C SER A 62 -0.05 2.80 -6.94
N ALA A 63 0.42 2.15 -8.00
CA ALA A 63 1.86 1.99 -8.23
C ALA A 63 2.52 3.36 -8.39
N SER A 64 3.69 3.50 -7.79
CA SER A 64 4.49 4.72 -7.86
C SER A 64 5.85 4.38 -8.47
N PHE A 65 6.14 4.97 -9.63
CA PHE A 65 7.38 4.72 -10.37
C PHE A 65 8.32 5.92 -10.24
N LEU A 66 8.78 6.13 -9.06
CA LEU A 66 9.75 7.21 -8.80
C LEU A 66 11.17 6.67 -8.78
#